data_2b166a21b71fc072a1de0c64cd4222e0
#
_entry.id   2b166a21b71fc072a1de0c64cd4222e0
#
_cell.length_a   1.000
_cell.length_b   1.000
_cell.length_c   1.000
_cell.angle_alpha   90.00
_cell.angle_beta   90.00
_cell.angle_gamma   90.00
#
_symmetry.space_group_name_H-M   'P 1'
#
loop_
_entity.id
_entity.type
_entity.pdbx_description
1 polymer ?
#
loop_
_entity_poly.entity_id
_entity_poly.type
_entity_poly.pdbx_seq_one_letter_code
_entity_poly.pdbx_strand_id
1 'polypeptide(L)'
;MISERVSATARPGSKLGLVINNADNELIAYLNTEQVYDRKTEGDPTFSDSVDLSSRLKHGQNSLVILGVNWGGPAHYVGQLTLDGKILLSMTFGLPSTPNGVVASWVAEITVS
;
A
#
# COMPACT_ATOMS: atom_id res chain seq x y z
N MET A 1 10.47 12.19 4.46
CA MET A 1 9.77 11.06 3.83
C MET A 1 10.01 9.78 4.62
N ILE A 2 8.98 9.00 4.83
CA ILE A 2 9.13 7.67 5.42
C ILE A 2 9.25 6.63 4.29
N SER A 3 10.10 5.62 4.50
CA SER A 3 10.30 4.55 3.53
C SER A 3 10.53 3.23 4.26
N GLU A 4 9.71 2.22 3.93
CA GLU A 4 9.81 0.89 4.51
C GLU A 4 9.83 -0.17 3.42
N ARG A 5 10.56 -1.26 3.65
CA ARG A 5 10.66 -2.38 2.71
C ARG A 5 10.60 -3.69 3.48
N VAL A 6 9.82 -4.63 2.96
CA VAL A 6 9.72 -5.99 3.50
C VAL A 6 9.91 -7.01 2.39
N SER A 7 10.29 -8.22 2.76
CA SER A 7 10.37 -9.36 1.87
C SER A 7 9.59 -10.52 2.47
N ALA A 8 8.90 -11.29 1.63
CA ALA A 8 8.14 -12.44 2.07
C ALA A 8 8.15 -13.52 0.99
N THR A 9 7.88 -14.75 1.41
CA THR A 9 7.67 -15.88 0.49
C THR A 9 6.21 -16.27 0.53
N ALA A 10 5.70 -16.66 -0.63
CA ALA A 10 4.34 -17.13 -0.81
C ALA A 10 4.37 -18.43 -1.63
N ARG A 11 3.22 -19.03 -1.78
CA ARG A 11 3.03 -20.25 -2.59
C ARG A 11 1.90 -20.00 -3.57
N PRO A 12 1.76 -20.85 -4.61
CA PRO A 12 0.61 -20.74 -5.50
C PRO A 12 -0.68 -20.79 -4.69
N GLY A 13 -1.59 -19.84 -4.94
CA GLY A 13 -2.85 -19.73 -4.22
C GLY A 13 -2.81 -18.89 -2.95
N SER A 14 -1.65 -18.35 -2.56
CA SER A 14 -1.57 -17.41 -1.43
C SER A 14 -2.49 -16.21 -1.63
N LYS A 15 -3.01 -15.66 -0.52
CA LYS A 15 -3.93 -14.53 -0.53
C LYS A 15 -3.18 -13.25 -0.18
N LEU A 16 -3.21 -12.30 -1.10
CA LEU A 16 -2.61 -10.97 -0.91
C LEU A 16 -3.72 -9.93 -0.86
N GLY A 17 -3.86 -9.24 0.26
CA GLY A 17 -4.92 -8.27 0.49
C GLY A 17 -4.37 -6.91 0.88
N LEU A 18 -5.01 -5.85 0.37
CA LEU A 18 -4.69 -4.47 0.70
C LEU A 18 -5.93 -3.83 1.29
N VAL A 19 -5.84 -3.35 2.54
CA VAL A 19 -6.93 -2.66 3.22
C VAL A 19 -6.47 -1.24 3.50
N ILE A 20 -7.25 -0.25 3.04
CA ILE A 20 -6.94 1.17 3.21
C ILE A 20 -8.10 1.83 3.96
N ASN A 21 -7.77 2.47 5.07
CA ASN A 21 -8.75 3.17 5.90
C ASN A 21 -8.61 4.69 5.84
N ASN A 22 -7.48 5.20 5.33
CA ASN A 22 -7.30 6.62 5.09
C ASN A 22 -6.20 6.82 4.04
N ALA A 23 -6.42 7.72 3.10
CA ALA A 23 -5.47 8.05 2.03
C ALA A 23 -5.52 9.56 1.74
N ASP A 24 -5.16 10.35 2.72
CA ASP A 24 -5.17 11.81 2.64
C ASP A 24 -3.74 12.34 2.40
N ASN A 25 -3.43 12.85 1.20
CA ASN A 25 -4.41 13.11 0.13
C ASN A 25 -4.62 11.90 -0.79
N GLU A 26 -3.58 11.19 -1.17
CA GLU A 26 -3.69 10.13 -2.16
C GLU A 26 -2.77 8.96 -1.82
N LEU A 27 -3.22 7.74 -2.10
CA LEU A 27 -2.41 6.54 -1.98
C LEU A 27 -2.50 5.76 -3.28
N ILE A 28 -1.35 5.40 -3.85
CA ILE A 28 -1.25 4.72 -5.14
C ILE A 28 -0.42 3.45 -4.95
N ALA A 29 -0.86 2.35 -5.55
CA ALA A 29 -0.11 1.10 -5.49
C ALA A 29 0.14 0.53 -6.88
N TYR A 30 1.35 0.01 -7.07
CA TYR A 30 1.79 -0.65 -8.30
C TYR A 30 2.27 -2.06 -7.97
N LEU A 31 1.75 -3.06 -8.67
CA LEU A 31 2.22 -4.43 -8.56
C LEU A 31 2.85 -4.83 -9.89
N ASN A 32 4.14 -5.13 -9.86
CA ASN A 32 4.93 -5.48 -11.05
C ASN A 32 4.75 -4.43 -12.15
N THR A 33 4.93 -3.15 -11.81
CA THR A 33 4.83 -1.98 -12.70
C THR A 33 3.40 -1.61 -13.14
N GLU A 34 2.40 -2.40 -12.81
CA GLU A 34 1.00 -2.13 -13.16
C GLU A 34 0.29 -1.46 -11.98
N GLN A 35 -0.41 -0.35 -12.24
CA GLN A 35 -1.19 0.31 -11.21
C GLN A 35 -2.39 -0.57 -10.83
N VAL A 36 -2.48 -0.89 -9.54
CA VAL A 36 -3.54 -1.75 -9.01
C VAL A 36 -4.48 -1.03 -8.03
N TYR A 37 -4.09 0.17 -7.59
CA TYR A 37 -4.89 0.96 -6.66
C TYR A 37 -4.51 2.43 -6.75
N ASP A 38 -5.53 3.31 -6.68
CA ASP A 38 -5.35 4.75 -6.60
C ASP A 38 -6.60 5.34 -5.94
N ARG A 39 -6.43 6.05 -4.84
CA ARG A 39 -7.56 6.63 -4.12
C ARG A 39 -7.15 7.89 -3.36
N LYS A 40 -8.06 8.85 -3.37
CA LYS A 40 -8.00 10.09 -2.59
C LYS A 40 -9.17 10.11 -1.62
N THR A 41 -8.91 10.27 -0.32
CA THR A 41 -9.99 10.33 0.66
C THR A 41 -10.25 11.73 1.18
N GLU A 42 -9.26 12.59 1.13
CA GLU A 42 -9.34 13.97 1.62
C GLU A 42 -9.90 14.05 3.06
N GLY A 43 -9.52 13.08 3.89
CA GLY A 43 -9.89 13.06 5.30
C GLY A 43 -11.27 12.52 5.61
N ASP A 44 -11.91 11.80 4.69
CA ASP A 44 -13.20 11.16 4.97
C ASP A 44 -13.03 10.07 6.05
N PRO A 45 -13.59 10.25 7.27
CA PRO A 45 -13.40 9.29 8.36
C PRO A 45 -14.17 7.99 8.17
N THR A 46 -15.10 7.93 7.21
CA THR A 46 -15.90 6.72 6.94
C THR A 46 -15.30 5.86 5.85
N PHE A 47 -14.19 6.31 5.24
CA PHE A 47 -13.58 5.61 4.12
C PHE A 47 -12.99 4.27 4.54
N SER A 48 -13.22 3.26 3.69
CA SER A 48 -12.57 1.96 3.83
C SER A 48 -12.60 1.25 2.48
N ASP A 49 -11.42 0.83 2.01
CA ASP A 49 -11.27 0.00 0.82
C ASP A 49 -10.60 -1.31 1.17
N SER A 50 -11.03 -2.37 0.48
CA SER A 50 -10.40 -3.69 0.58
C SER A 50 -10.20 -4.23 -0.83
N VAL A 51 -8.95 -4.54 -1.18
CA VAL A 51 -8.59 -4.99 -2.53
C VAL A 51 -7.90 -6.34 -2.45
N ASP A 52 -8.40 -7.31 -3.20
CA ASP A 52 -7.78 -8.62 -3.34
C ASP A 52 -6.80 -8.59 -4.52
N LEU A 53 -5.51 -8.72 -4.24
CA LEU A 53 -4.44 -8.70 -5.24
C LEU A 53 -3.93 -10.10 -5.57
N SER A 54 -4.55 -11.14 -5.03
CA SER A 54 -4.04 -12.53 -5.12
C SER A 54 -3.87 -13.01 -6.56
N SER A 55 -4.83 -12.70 -7.42
CA SER A 55 -4.80 -13.14 -8.82
C SER A 55 -3.72 -12.44 -9.66
N ARG A 56 -3.12 -11.38 -9.14
CA ARG A 56 -2.08 -10.62 -9.85
C ARG A 56 -0.66 -11.09 -9.51
N LEU A 57 -0.52 -11.98 -8.52
CA LEU A 57 0.78 -12.55 -8.19
C LEU A 57 1.25 -13.51 -9.28
N LYS A 58 2.51 -13.38 -9.66
CA LYS A 58 3.16 -14.27 -10.63
C LYS A 58 4.02 -15.27 -9.90
N HIS A 59 4.29 -16.40 -10.53
CA HIS A 59 5.35 -17.30 -10.08
C HIS A 59 6.69 -16.55 -10.10
N GLY A 60 7.51 -16.75 -9.09
CA GLY A 60 8.77 -16.04 -8.95
C GLY A 60 8.61 -14.73 -8.19
N GLN A 61 9.43 -13.75 -8.53
CA GLN A 61 9.49 -12.51 -7.78
C GLN A 61 8.41 -11.52 -8.20
N ASN A 62 7.78 -10.90 -7.21
CA ASN A 62 6.81 -9.83 -7.38
C ASN A 62 7.21 -8.63 -6.53
N SER A 63 7.02 -7.43 -7.07
CA SER A 63 7.27 -6.19 -6.34
C SER A 63 5.99 -5.38 -6.24
N LEU A 64 5.59 -5.06 -5.01
CA LEU A 64 4.48 -4.16 -4.74
C LEU A 64 5.05 -2.86 -4.17
N VAL A 65 4.75 -1.75 -4.83
CA VAL A 65 5.16 -0.42 -4.41
C VAL A 65 3.92 0.39 -4.08
N ILE A 66 3.88 0.93 -2.86
CA ILE A 66 2.77 1.75 -2.38
C ILE A 66 3.31 3.13 -2.05
N LEU A 67 2.71 4.17 -2.63
CA LEU A 67 3.15 5.55 -2.46
C LEU A 67 2.07 6.36 -1.77
N GLY A 68 2.46 7.08 -0.72
CA GLY A 68 1.64 8.12 -0.11
C GLY A 68 2.01 9.46 -0.73
N VAL A 69 1.02 10.14 -1.31
CA VAL A 69 1.22 11.41 -2.02
C VAL A 69 0.43 12.50 -1.32
N ASN A 70 1.09 13.61 -1.05
CA ASN A 70 0.47 14.80 -0.47
C ASN A 70 0.34 15.88 -1.54
N TRP A 71 -0.85 16.46 -1.65
CA TRP A 71 -1.14 17.55 -2.57
C TRP A 71 -1.49 18.87 -1.88
N GLY A 72 -1.44 18.88 -0.55
CA GLY A 72 -1.67 20.07 0.25
C GLY A 72 -2.15 19.73 1.66
N GLY A 73 -1.78 20.56 2.63
CA GLY A 73 -2.18 20.38 4.02
C GLY A 73 -1.54 19.19 4.70
N PRO A 74 -2.20 18.62 5.72
CA PRO A 74 -1.67 17.44 6.42
C PRO A 74 -1.74 16.19 5.55
N ALA A 75 -0.83 15.27 5.79
CA ALA A 75 -0.83 13.94 5.16
C ALA A 75 -1.22 12.91 6.22
N HIS A 76 -2.10 11.97 5.87
CA HIS A 76 -2.53 10.92 6.78
C HIS A 76 -2.92 9.66 6.01
N TYR A 77 -2.21 8.57 6.31
CA TYR A 77 -2.45 7.27 5.70
C TYR A 77 -2.66 6.24 6.79
N VAL A 78 -3.64 5.35 6.58
CA VAL A 78 -3.89 4.20 7.45
C VAL A 78 -4.25 3.03 6.56
N GLY A 79 -3.47 1.96 6.63
CA GLY A 79 -3.72 0.76 5.85
C GLY A 79 -2.83 -0.40 6.24
N GLN A 80 -3.12 -1.55 5.65
CA GLN A 80 -2.36 -2.78 5.90
C GLN A 80 -2.27 -3.60 4.62
N LEU A 81 -1.11 -4.21 4.43
CA LEU A 81 -0.91 -5.26 3.43
C LEU A 81 -0.81 -6.59 4.16
N THR A 82 -1.64 -7.56 3.77
CA THR A 82 -1.65 -8.89 4.40
C THR A 82 -1.33 -9.98 3.37
N LEU A 83 -0.60 -10.99 3.82
CA LEU A 83 -0.33 -12.20 3.04
C LEU A 83 -0.77 -13.40 3.87
N ASP A 84 -1.73 -14.17 3.35
CA ASP A 84 -2.32 -15.33 4.03
C ASP A 84 -2.78 -14.97 5.45
N GLY A 85 -3.40 -13.79 5.59
CA GLY A 85 -3.94 -13.31 6.87
C GLY A 85 -2.92 -12.67 7.81
N LYS A 86 -1.64 -12.64 7.44
CA LYS A 86 -0.59 -12.02 8.26
C LYS A 86 -0.24 -10.64 7.73
N ILE A 87 -0.07 -9.68 8.63
CA ILE A 87 0.32 -8.32 8.24
C ILE A 87 1.77 -8.32 7.78
N LEU A 88 2.02 -7.90 6.53
CA LEU A 88 3.35 -7.67 5.99
C LEU A 88 3.80 -6.24 6.21
N LEU A 89 2.90 -5.28 5.96
CA LEU A 89 3.16 -3.86 6.10
C LEU A 89 1.99 -3.21 6.81
N SER A 90 2.31 -2.31 7.72
CA SER A 90 1.33 -1.43 8.35
C SER A 90 1.64 -0.02 7.84
N MET A 91 0.79 0.49 6.93
CA MET A 91 0.98 1.79 6.29
C MET A 91 0.29 2.86 7.11
N THR A 92 0.91 3.21 8.24
CA THR A 92 0.40 4.24 9.13
C THR A 92 1.40 5.39 9.17
N PHE A 93 0.97 6.56 8.71
CA PHE A 93 1.82 7.73 8.63
C PHE A 93 0.94 8.97 8.69
N GLY A 94 1.31 9.92 9.53
CA GLY A 94 0.58 11.17 9.65
C GLY A 94 1.50 12.31 10.06
N LEU A 95 1.41 13.43 9.35
CA LEU A 95 2.09 14.67 9.69
C LEU A 95 1.15 15.85 9.46
N PRO A 96 1.15 16.85 10.38
CA PRO A 96 0.28 18.02 10.23
C PRO A 96 0.67 18.92 9.07
N SER A 97 1.92 18.85 8.60
CA SER A 97 2.42 19.62 7.48
C SER A 97 3.54 18.85 6.79
N THR A 98 3.42 18.66 5.47
CA THR A 98 4.43 18.00 4.65
C THR A 98 4.57 18.73 3.32
N PRO A 99 5.71 18.60 2.62
CA PRO A 99 5.81 19.05 1.23
C PRO A 99 4.81 18.33 0.34
N ASN A 100 4.46 18.92 -0.80
CA ASN A 100 3.69 18.23 -1.82
C ASN A 100 4.56 17.19 -2.51
N GLY A 101 3.93 16.15 -3.04
CA GLY A 101 4.58 15.05 -3.73
C GLY A 101 4.59 13.78 -2.91
N VAL A 102 5.49 12.85 -3.21
CA VAL A 102 5.60 11.59 -2.49
C VAL A 102 6.21 11.85 -1.12
N VAL A 103 5.49 11.49 -0.06
CA VAL A 103 5.92 11.68 1.33
C VAL A 103 6.12 10.36 2.06
N ALA A 104 5.61 9.27 1.50
CA ALA A 104 5.77 7.94 2.08
C ALA A 104 5.90 6.89 0.96
N SER A 105 6.68 5.86 1.21
CA SER A 105 6.90 4.76 0.27
C SER A 105 6.99 3.45 1.06
N TRP A 106 6.20 2.47 0.64
CA TRP A 106 6.20 1.13 1.21
C TRP A 106 6.39 0.13 0.09
N VAL A 107 7.34 -0.79 0.25
CA VAL A 107 7.66 -1.78 -0.78
C VAL A 107 7.63 -3.18 -0.17
N ALA A 108 6.93 -4.08 -0.83
CA ALA A 108 6.92 -5.50 -0.49
C ALA A 108 7.46 -6.32 -1.66
N GLU A 109 8.52 -7.08 -1.41
CA GLU A 109 9.06 -8.05 -2.37
C GLU A 109 8.52 -9.42 -1.99
N ILE A 110 7.74 -10.05 -2.88
CA ILE A 110 7.07 -11.31 -2.60
C ILE A 110 7.49 -12.35 -3.63
N THR A 111 8.10 -13.43 -3.17
CA THR A 111 8.51 -14.53 -4.04
C THR A 111 7.52 -15.68 -3.92
N VAL A 112 6.90 -16.04 -5.03
CA VAL A 112 5.95 -17.15 -5.11
C VAL A 112 6.70 -18.39 -5.60
N SER A 113 6.65 -19.44 -4.81
CA SER A 113 7.34 -20.70 -5.09
C SER A 113 6.70 -21.51 -6.22
#